data_23fb4091313aa81773f473243b110604
#
_entry.id   23fb4091313aa81773f473243b110604
#
_cell.length_a   1.000
_cell.length_b   1.000
_cell.length_c   1.000
_cell.angle_alpha   90.00
_cell.angle_beta   90.00
_cell.angle_gamma   90.00
#
_symmetry.space_group_name_H-M   'P 1'
#
loop_
_entity.id
_entity.type
_entity.pdbx_description
1 polymer ?
#
loop_
_entity_poly.entity_id
_entity_poly.type
_entity_poly.pdbx_seq_one_letter_code
_entity_poly.pdbx_strand_id
1 'polypeptide(L)'
;KELPKRYQELKYFLLHHPDYGDKELQEQKEEYFDEIFEYFYDDLPRDEKVLVDCLQAIDAVRMTSNSLYGSSVIEDSLQDLLSRDVYKAEDLLKLRLYFNCQLMDGLNEGEIKKSEHETILYFHDKLSSQVDKIEFDCLDLLRDSLLASLTCIEIMGLLHYFKRAVETLNKIGQKTRDFQKQPIVLMVEWKYYIQTDYETAKQKYEEAKMMARMFGNEKLIVSLDNEWSEDLERYC
;
A
#
# COMPACT_ATOMS: atom_id res chain seq x y z
N LYS A 1 0.50 -29.35 3.38
CA LYS A 1 1.88 -29.55 2.90
C LYS A 1 2.68 -28.34 3.34
N GLU A 2 3.82 -28.54 4.00
CA GLU A 2 4.67 -27.43 4.40
C GLU A 2 5.25 -26.75 3.15
N LEU A 3 5.22 -25.41 3.13
CA LEU A 3 5.73 -24.62 1.99
C LEU A 3 7.26 -24.72 1.93
N PRO A 4 7.87 -24.81 0.73
CA PRO A 4 9.32 -24.83 0.60
C PRO A 4 9.99 -23.61 1.27
N LYS A 5 11.06 -23.83 2.02
CA LYS A 5 11.76 -22.76 2.75
C LYS A 5 12.19 -21.62 1.82
N ARG A 6 12.75 -21.97 0.66
CA ARG A 6 13.19 -20.95 -0.33
C ARG A 6 12.03 -20.10 -0.82
N TYR A 7 10.87 -20.71 -1.12
CA TYR A 7 9.66 -19.97 -1.48
C TYR A 7 9.23 -19.00 -0.37
N GLN A 8 9.27 -19.43 0.90
CA GLN A 8 8.93 -18.56 2.04
C GLN A 8 9.88 -17.36 2.15
N GLU A 9 11.17 -17.54 1.90
CA GLU A 9 12.17 -16.45 1.88
C GLU A 9 11.88 -15.44 0.75
N LEU A 10 11.60 -15.91 -0.47
CA LEU A 10 11.23 -15.08 -1.61
C LEU A 10 9.94 -14.30 -1.33
N LYS A 11 8.90 -14.99 -0.86
CA LYS A 11 7.61 -14.38 -0.50
C LYS A 11 7.79 -13.31 0.57
N TYR A 12 8.56 -13.59 1.62
CA TYR A 12 8.84 -12.63 2.67
C TYR A 12 9.48 -11.35 2.12
N PHE A 13 10.48 -11.50 1.24
CA PHE A 13 11.13 -10.37 0.61
C PHE A 13 10.13 -9.52 -0.21
N LEU A 14 9.32 -10.16 -1.07
CA LEU A 14 8.34 -9.47 -1.90
C LEU A 14 7.29 -8.71 -1.07
N LEU A 15 6.92 -9.24 0.09
CA LEU A 15 5.94 -8.61 0.99
C LEU A 15 6.52 -7.45 1.80
N HIS A 16 7.79 -7.53 2.24
CA HIS A 16 8.32 -6.65 3.29
C HIS A 16 9.40 -5.67 2.84
N HIS A 17 9.88 -5.75 1.58
CA HIS A 17 10.91 -4.84 1.08
C HIS A 17 10.34 -3.87 0.03
N PRO A 18 9.85 -2.69 0.46
CA PRO A 18 9.43 -1.64 -0.48
C PRO A 18 10.65 -1.10 -1.24
N ASP A 19 10.51 -0.89 -2.54
CA ASP A 19 11.62 -0.42 -3.39
C ASP A 19 11.80 1.11 -3.41
N TYR A 20 10.77 1.88 -3.08
CA TYR A 20 10.78 3.35 -3.16
C TYR A 20 11.39 3.91 -4.47
N GLY A 21 11.20 3.20 -5.60
CA GLY A 21 11.81 3.55 -6.89
C GLY A 21 13.27 3.13 -7.04
N ASP A 22 13.80 2.29 -6.16
CA ASP A 22 15.14 1.70 -6.27
C ASP A 22 15.19 0.66 -7.37
N LYS A 23 15.91 0.95 -8.46
CA LYS A 23 15.99 0.06 -9.61
C LYS A 23 16.62 -1.30 -9.30
N GLU A 24 17.65 -1.34 -8.44
CA GLU A 24 18.29 -2.61 -8.05
C GLU A 24 17.31 -3.50 -7.28
N LEU A 25 16.51 -2.92 -6.38
CA LEU A 25 15.46 -3.66 -5.68
C LEU A 25 14.32 -4.10 -6.61
N GLN A 26 13.98 -3.30 -7.63
CA GLN A 26 12.99 -3.67 -8.63
C GLN A 26 13.46 -4.86 -9.47
N GLU A 27 14.70 -4.82 -9.96
CA GLU A 27 15.32 -5.94 -10.68
C GLU A 27 15.38 -7.21 -9.82
N GLN A 28 15.75 -7.07 -8.55
CA GLN A 28 15.78 -8.20 -7.62
C GLN A 28 14.38 -8.81 -7.39
N LYS A 29 13.33 -8.00 -7.33
CA LYS A 29 11.94 -8.49 -7.24
C LYS A 29 11.52 -9.26 -8.49
N GLU A 30 11.87 -8.76 -9.68
CA GLU A 30 11.61 -9.45 -10.94
C GLU A 30 12.29 -10.82 -10.96
N GLU A 31 13.58 -10.91 -10.59
CA GLU A 31 14.29 -12.18 -10.45
C GLU A 31 13.61 -13.14 -9.47
N TYR A 32 13.06 -12.63 -8.37
CA TYR A 32 12.38 -13.46 -7.37
C TYR A 32 11.02 -13.94 -7.86
N PHE A 33 10.28 -13.15 -8.61
CA PHE A 33 9.06 -13.63 -9.28
C PHE A 33 9.39 -14.71 -10.32
N ASP A 34 10.43 -14.52 -11.13
CA ASP A 34 10.87 -15.51 -12.12
C ASP A 34 11.24 -16.84 -11.43
N GLU A 35 12.01 -16.79 -10.32
CA GLU A 35 12.35 -17.96 -9.54
C GLU A 35 11.09 -18.67 -8.98
N ILE A 36 10.09 -17.91 -8.49
CA ILE A 36 8.84 -18.48 -8.00
C ILE A 36 8.07 -19.17 -9.12
N PHE A 37 7.92 -18.53 -10.28
CA PHE A 37 7.16 -19.09 -11.41
C PHE A 37 7.86 -20.29 -12.03
N GLU A 38 9.18 -20.29 -12.10
CA GLU A 38 9.94 -21.40 -12.70
C GLU A 38 9.98 -22.64 -11.79
N TYR A 39 10.14 -22.48 -10.47
CA TYR A 39 10.45 -23.61 -9.59
C TYR A 39 9.36 -23.99 -8.59
N PHE A 40 8.42 -23.10 -8.28
CA PHE A 40 7.48 -23.34 -7.17
C PHE A 40 6.01 -23.22 -7.54
N TYR A 41 5.66 -22.31 -8.43
CA TYR A 41 4.28 -21.87 -8.65
C TYR A 41 3.30 -23.02 -8.90
N ASP A 42 3.65 -23.98 -9.76
CA ASP A 42 2.75 -25.07 -10.11
C ASP A 42 2.35 -25.96 -8.93
N ASP A 43 3.25 -26.12 -7.96
CA ASP A 43 3.07 -26.93 -6.76
C ASP A 43 2.47 -26.16 -5.56
N LEU A 44 2.27 -24.84 -5.66
CA LEU A 44 1.71 -24.03 -4.59
C LEU A 44 0.22 -24.32 -4.35
N PRO A 45 -0.25 -24.24 -3.09
CA PRO A 45 -1.68 -24.18 -2.78
C PRO A 45 -2.36 -22.99 -3.48
N ARG A 46 -3.67 -23.11 -3.69
CA ARG A 46 -4.44 -22.08 -4.41
C ARG A 46 -4.35 -20.69 -3.80
N ASP A 47 -4.41 -20.59 -2.48
CA ASP A 47 -4.30 -19.33 -1.73
C ASP A 47 -2.93 -18.68 -1.93
N GLU A 48 -1.85 -19.46 -1.93
CA GLU A 48 -0.50 -18.96 -2.21
C GLU A 48 -0.35 -18.51 -3.68
N LYS A 49 -0.94 -19.21 -4.64
CA LYS A 49 -0.97 -18.77 -6.06
C LYS A 49 -1.64 -17.41 -6.19
N VAL A 50 -2.81 -17.23 -5.60
CA VAL A 50 -3.54 -15.95 -5.61
C VAL A 50 -2.69 -14.83 -5.00
N LEU A 51 -1.96 -15.11 -3.92
CA LEU A 51 -1.07 -14.15 -3.27
C LEU A 51 0.06 -13.72 -4.21
N VAL A 52 0.74 -14.67 -4.86
CA VAL A 52 1.81 -14.40 -5.83
C VAL A 52 1.29 -13.61 -7.03
N ASP A 53 0.14 -14.02 -7.59
CA ASP A 53 -0.49 -13.33 -8.73
C ASP A 53 -0.84 -11.89 -8.40
N CYS A 54 -1.40 -11.63 -7.22
CA CYS A 54 -1.71 -10.28 -6.75
C CYS A 54 -0.45 -9.43 -6.56
N LEU A 55 0.61 -9.98 -5.96
CA LEU A 55 1.87 -9.26 -5.77
C LEU A 55 2.52 -8.90 -7.11
N GLN A 56 2.58 -9.83 -8.06
CA GLN A 56 3.11 -9.57 -9.39
C GLN A 56 2.26 -8.53 -10.14
N ALA A 57 0.93 -8.63 -10.06
CA ALA A 57 0.03 -7.67 -10.69
C ALA A 57 0.19 -6.26 -10.11
N ILE A 58 0.38 -6.13 -8.78
CA ILE A 58 0.65 -4.84 -8.12
C ILE A 58 1.94 -4.21 -8.69
N ASP A 59 3.01 -4.98 -8.78
CA ASP A 59 4.28 -4.48 -9.32
C ASP A 59 4.14 -4.14 -10.82
N ALA A 60 3.48 -4.98 -11.62
CA ALA A 60 3.24 -4.73 -13.04
C ALA A 60 2.42 -3.44 -13.28
N VAL A 61 1.35 -3.22 -12.51
CA VAL A 61 0.53 -1.99 -12.60
C VAL A 61 1.37 -0.76 -12.26
N ARG A 62 2.17 -0.82 -11.20
CA ARG A 62 3.02 0.31 -10.77
C ARG A 62 4.13 0.62 -11.77
N MET A 63 4.82 -0.41 -12.28
CA MET A 63 5.95 -0.27 -13.21
C MET A 63 5.51 0.23 -14.59
N THR A 64 4.35 -0.21 -15.07
CA THR A 64 3.85 0.11 -16.42
C THR A 64 2.86 1.27 -16.44
N SER A 65 2.36 1.70 -15.29
CA SER A 65 1.22 2.63 -15.15
C SER A 65 -0.02 2.18 -15.93
N ASN A 66 -0.19 0.86 -16.10
CA ASN A 66 -1.29 0.26 -16.85
C ASN A 66 -2.14 -0.64 -15.94
N SER A 67 -3.35 -0.18 -15.60
CA SER A 67 -4.30 -0.88 -14.73
C SER A 67 -4.79 -2.22 -15.30
N LEU A 68 -4.71 -2.44 -16.62
CA LEU A 68 -5.15 -3.69 -17.24
C LEU A 68 -4.40 -4.92 -16.74
N TYR A 69 -3.15 -4.76 -16.28
CA TYR A 69 -2.40 -5.87 -15.67
C TYR A 69 -2.98 -6.37 -14.35
N GLY A 70 -3.78 -5.55 -13.68
CA GLY A 70 -4.41 -5.91 -12.41
C GLY A 70 -5.91 -6.18 -12.49
N SER A 71 -6.63 -5.54 -13.41
CA SER A 71 -8.09 -5.60 -13.48
C SER A 71 -8.61 -7.03 -13.65
N SER A 72 -7.97 -7.84 -14.49
CA SER A 72 -8.34 -9.25 -14.70
C SER A 72 -8.21 -10.13 -13.44
N VAL A 73 -7.37 -9.75 -12.49
CA VAL A 73 -7.16 -10.50 -11.24
C VAL A 73 -8.26 -10.20 -10.21
N ILE A 74 -8.84 -8.99 -10.25
CA ILE A 74 -9.78 -8.49 -9.23
C ILE A 74 -11.24 -8.42 -9.70
N GLU A 75 -11.52 -8.43 -11.01
CA GLU A 75 -12.82 -8.15 -11.60
C GLU A 75 -13.95 -9.02 -11.00
N ASP A 76 -13.71 -10.32 -10.86
CA ASP A 76 -14.67 -11.27 -10.30
C ASP A 76 -14.71 -11.27 -8.75
N SER A 77 -13.79 -10.55 -8.09
CA SER A 77 -13.61 -10.62 -6.63
C SER A 77 -14.27 -9.47 -5.87
N LEU A 78 -14.59 -8.35 -6.54
CA LEU A 78 -15.05 -7.13 -5.86
C LEU A 78 -16.36 -7.35 -5.08
N GLN A 79 -17.32 -8.11 -5.62
CA GLN A 79 -18.60 -8.37 -4.95
C GLN A 79 -18.41 -9.21 -3.68
N ASP A 80 -17.50 -10.20 -3.73
CA ASP A 80 -17.17 -10.99 -2.55
C ASP A 80 -16.49 -10.15 -1.48
N LEU A 81 -15.58 -9.25 -1.86
CA LEU A 81 -14.90 -8.32 -0.96
C LEU A 81 -15.87 -7.34 -0.27
N LEU A 82 -16.90 -6.87 -0.98
CA LEU A 82 -17.95 -6.00 -0.42
C LEU A 82 -18.73 -6.72 0.69
N SER A 83 -19.02 -8.00 0.54
CA SER A 83 -19.83 -8.80 1.47
C SER A 83 -19.04 -9.37 2.66
N ARG A 84 -17.71 -9.39 2.59
CA ARG A 84 -16.85 -10.06 3.58
C ARG A 84 -16.68 -9.24 4.85
N ASP A 85 -16.96 -9.81 6.03
CA ASP A 85 -16.86 -9.10 7.32
C ASP A 85 -15.41 -8.89 7.78
N VAL A 86 -14.58 -9.91 7.67
CA VAL A 86 -13.16 -9.89 8.07
C VAL A 86 -12.30 -10.31 6.90
N TYR A 87 -11.31 -9.49 6.57
CA TYR A 87 -10.41 -9.72 5.45
C TYR A 87 -9.28 -10.70 5.82
N LYS A 88 -8.93 -11.55 4.86
CA LYS A 88 -7.75 -12.42 4.88
C LYS A 88 -6.61 -11.81 4.05
N ALA A 89 -5.44 -12.43 4.08
CA ALA A 89 -4.28 -11.99 3.33
C ALA A 89 -4.57 -11.76 1.84
N GLU A 90 -5.24 -12.71 1.18
CA GLU A 90 -5.62 -12.60 -0.23
C GLU A 90 -6.58 -11.44 -0.50
N ASP A 91 -7.53 -11.18 0.40
CA ASP A 91 -8.48 -10.08 0.28
C ASP A 91 -7.76 -8.72 0.36
N LEU A 92 -6.83 -8.59 1.30
CA LEU A 92 -6.04 -7.37 1.49
C LEU A 92 -5.16 -7.07 0.27
N LEU A 93 -4.54 -8.09 -0.33
CA LEU A 93 -3.76 -7.92 -1.55
C LEU A 93 -4.63 -7.57 -2.76
N LYS A 94 -5.80 -8.18 -2.90
CA LYS A 94 -6.77 -7.81 -3.95
C LYS A 94 -7.24 -6.36 -3.80
N LEU A 95 -7.51 -5.91 -2.57
CA LEU A 95 -7.86 -4.50 -2.31
C LEU A 95 -6.70 -3.56 -2.61
N ARG A 96 -5.47 -3.90 -2.22
CA ARG A 96 -4.29 -3.14 -2.58
C ARG A 96 -4.13 -3.02 -4.10
N LEU A 97 -4.32 -4.13 -4.83
CA LEU A 97 -4.30 -4.15 -6.29
C LEU A 97 -5.39 -3.26 -6.88
N TYR A 98 -6.63 -3.35 -6.37
CA TYR A 98 -7.74 -2.50 -6.78
C TYR A 98 -7.38 -1.01 -6.65
N PHE A 99 -6.88 -0.58 -5.47
CA PHE A 99 -6.48 0.82 -5.28
C PHE A 99 -5.33 1.24 -6.21
N ASN A 100 -4.35 0.36 -6.46
CA ASN A 100 -3.28 0.68 -7.41
C ASN A 100 -3.81 0.84 -8.85
N CYS A 101 -4.78 0.04 -9.27
CA CYS A 101 -5.45 0.21 -10.56
C CYS A 101 -6.18 1.55 -10.63
N GLN A 102 -6.98 1.89 -9.61
CA GLN A 102 -7.71 3.16 -9.55
C GLN A 102 -6.77 4.36 -9.51
N LEU A 103 -5.65 4.24 -8.79
CA LEU A 103 -4.61 5.27 -8.75
C LEU A 103 -4.01 5.52 -10.14
N MET A 104 -3.61 4.46 -10.84
CA MET A 104 -3.00 4.61 -12.17
C MET A 104 -3.99 5.16 -13.20
N ASP A 105 -5.23 4.70 -13.19
CA ASP A 105 -6.29 5.27 -14.03
C ASP A 105 -6.51 6.75 -13.71
N GLY A 106 -6.57 7.10 -12.42
CA GLY A 106 -6.74 8.49 -11.98
C GLY A 106 -5.57 9.39 -12.36
N LEU A 107 -4.34 8.92 -12.28
CA LEU A 107 -3.15 9.66 -12.71
C LEU A 107 -3.12 9.85 -14.24
N ASN A 108 -3.52 8.83 -15.00
CA ASN A 108 -3.55 8.89 -16.47
C ASN A 108 -4.68 9.79 -17.00
N GLU A 109 -5.85 9.78 -16.35
CA GLU A 109 -7.03 10.53 -16.75
C GLU A 109 -7.12 11.92 -16.08
N GLY A 110 -6.26 12.18 -15.06
CA GLY A 110 -6.25 13.43 -14.27
C GLY A 110 -7.22 13.43 -13.08
N GLU A 111 -8.12 12.47 -13.00
CA GLU A 111 -9.06 12.28 -11.88
C GLU A 111 -9.48 10.80 -11.75
N ILE A 112 -9.86 10.39 -10.56
CA ILE A 112 -10.52 9.10 -10.34
C ILE A 112 -11.98 9.20 -10.76
N LYS A 113 -12.49 8.20 -11.50
CA LYS A 113 -13.87 8.16 -11.98
C LYS A 113 -14.86 8.28 -10.82
N LYS A 114 -15.83 9.17 -10.94
CA LYS A 114 -16.86 9.40 -9.89
C LYS A 114 -17.64 8.14 -9.53
N SER A 115 -17.81 7.21 -10.47
CA SER A 115 -18.45 5.91 -10.23
C SER A 115 -17.69 5.04 -9.23
N GLU A 116 -16.39 5.25 -9.07
CA GLU A 116 -15.52 4.48 -8.15
C GLU A 116 -15.43 5.10 -6.75
N HIS A 117 -15.81 6.38 -6.59
CA HIS A 117 -15.62 7.10 -5.32
C HIS A 117 -16.29 6.40 -4.14
N GLU A 118 -17.55 5.97 -4.26
CA GLU A 118 -18.27 5.30 -3.18
C GLU A 118 -17.62 3.96 -2.81
N THR A 119 -17.18 3.20 -3.80
CA THR A 119 -16.51 1.91 -3.59
C THR A 119 -15.16 2.09 -2.89
N ILE A 120 -14.37 3.06 -3.32
CA ILE A 120 -13.08 3.40 -2.69
C ILE A 120 -13.29 3.79 -1.23
N LEU A 121 -14.23 4.69 -0.95
CA LEU A 121 -14.52 5.15 0.42
C LEU A 121 -15.06 4.02 1.29
N TYR A 122 -15.93 3.17 0.76
CA TYR A 122 -16.42 2.01 1.48
C TYR A 122 -15.29 1.07 1.92
N PHE A 123 -14.39 0.70 1.01
CA PHE A 123 -13.27 -0.16 1.32
C PHE A 123 -12.27 0.51 2.28
N HIS A 124 -12.02 1.81 2.10
CA HIS A 124 -11.18 2.58 3.01
C HIS A 124 -11.70 2.55 4.45
N ASP A 125 -12.99 2.85 4.64
CA ASP A 125 -13.62 2.82 5.96
C ASP A 125 -13.61 1.42 6.57
N LYS A 126 -13.85 0.42 5.75
CA LYS A 126 -13.84 -0.98 6.19
C LYS A 126 -12.44 -1.43 6.59
N LEU A 127 -11.40 -1.12 5.81
CA LEU A 127 -9.98 -1.37 6.17
C LEU A 127 -9.63 -0.69 7.49
N SER A 128 -10.03 0.57 7.67
CA SER A 128 -9.77 1.33 8.91
C SER A 128 -10.42 0.71 10.15
N SER A 129 -11.41 -0.17 9.98
CA SER A 129 -12.10 -0.87 11.07
C SER A 129 -11.59 -2.30 11.35
N GLN A 130 -10.62 -2.79 10.57
CA GLN A 130 -10.21 -4.21 10.61
C GLN A 130 -9.14 -4.52 11.67
N VAL A 131 -8.40 -3.53 12.16
CA VAL A 131 -7.16 -3.73 12.97
C VAL A 131 -7.32 -4.65 14.18
N ASP A 132 -8.52 -4.72 14.76
CA ASP A 132 -8.81 -5.57 15.93
C ASP A 132 -9.52 -6.88 15.55
N LYS A 133 -9.81 -7.09 14.28
CA LYS A 133 -10.61 -8.23 13.79
C LYS A 133 -9.79 -9.24 13.02
N ILE A 134 -8.73 -8.78 12.33
CA ILE A 134 -7.91 -9.63 11.47
C ILE A 134 -6.82 -10.35 12.27
N GLU A 135 -6.28 -11.42 11.67
CA GLU A 135 -5.14 -12.14 12.20
C GLU A 135 -3.89 -11.26 12.26
N PHE A 136 -3.03 -11.50 13.27
CA PHE A 136 -1.82 -10.70 13.49
C PHE A 136 -0.92 -10.66 12.26
N ASP A 137 -0.74 -11.79 11.58
CA ASP A 137 0.10 -11.92 10.39
C ASP A 137 -0.41 -11.14 9.17
N CYS A 138 -1.66 -10.67 9.21
CA CYS A 138 -2.27 -9.84 8.17
C CYS A 138 -2.13 -8.33 8.43
N LEU A 139 -1.62 -7.90 9.59
CA LEU A 139 -1.55 -6.48 9.96
C LEU A 139 -0.68 -5.64 9.01
N ASP A 140 0.42 -6.21 8.50
CA ASP A 140 1.27 -5.51 7.53
C ASP A 140 0.57 -5.33 6.18
N LEU A 141 -0.17 -6.35 5.73
CA LEU A 141 -0.97 -6.27 4.51
C LEU A 141 -2.13 -5.28 4.67
N LEU A 142 -2.75 -5.21 5.86
CA LEU A 142 -3.75 -4.19 6.18
C LEU A 142 -3.16 -2.78 6.08
N ARG A 143 -1.98 -2.55 6.66
CA ARG A 143 -1.26 -1.28 6.56
C ARG A 143 -1.03 -0.87 5.12
N ASP A 144 -0.52 -1.77 4.30
CA ASP A 144 -0.20 -1.48 2.90
C ASP A 144 -1.44 -1.22 2.05
N SER A 145 -2.53 -1.96 2.29
CA SER A 145 -3.80 -1.73 1.61
C SER A 145 -4.45 -0.41 2.02
N LEU A 146 -4.35 -0.05 3.30
CA LEU A 146 -4.84 1.22 3.80
C LEU A 146 -4.04 2.40 3.24
N LEU A 147 -2.70 2.30 3.16
CA LEU A 147 -1.86 3.31 2.52
C LEU A 147 -2.21 3.47 1.02
N ALA A 148 -2.44 2.37 0.30
CA ALA A 148 -2.87 2.43 -1.10
C ALA A 148 -4.23 3.12 -1.27
N SER A 149 -5.18 2.91 -0.36
CA SER A 149 -6.47 3.62 -0.39
C SER A 149 -6.32 5.13 -0.19
N LEU A 150 -5.38 5.55 0.66
CA LEU A 150 -5.13 6.97 0.94
C LEU A 150 -4.60 7.72 -0.28
N THR A 151 -3.83 7.09 -1.15
CA THR A 151 -3.37 7.71 -2.40
C THR A 151 -4.55 8.03 -3.34
N CYS A 152 -5.54 7.13 -3.42
CA CYS A 152 -6.77 7.39 -4.17
C CYS A 152 -7.57 8.54 -3.55
N ILE A 153 -7.73 8.55 -2.22
CA ILE A 153 -8.47 9.58 -1.48
C ILE A 153 -7.80 10.95 -1.62
N GLU A 154 -6.47 11.00 -1.69
CA GLU A 154 -5.72 12.23 -1.94
C GLU A 154 -6.03 12.81 -3.31
N ILE A 155 -6.03 11.99 -4.38
CA ILE A 155 -6.41 12.44 -5.74
C ILE A 155 -7.86 12.93 -5.78
N MET A 156 -8.74 12.31 -4.99
CA MET A 156 -10.12 12.74 -4.84
C MET A 156 -10.28 14.05 -4.05
N GLY A 157 -9.19 14.56 -3.42
CA GLY A 157 -9.19 15.78 -2.61
C GLY A 157 -9.89 15.64 -1.25
N LEU A 158 -10.04 14.43 -0.73
CA LEU A 158 -10.82 14.12 0.48
C LEU A 158 -9.93 13.89 1.71
N LEU A 159 -8.98 14.80 1.98
CA LEU A 159 -7.97 14.65 3.05
C LEU A 159 -8.56 14.45 4.46
N HIS A 160 -9.81 14.83 4.70
CA HIS A 160 -10.46 14.63 6.01
C HIS A 160 -10.63 13.14 6.39
N TYR A 161 -10.58 12.22 5.41
CA TYR A 161 -10.57 10.77 5.68
C TYR A 161 -9.24 10.28 6.28
N PHE A 162 -8.17 11.05 6.16
CA PHE A 162 -6.83 10.65 6.62
C PHE A 162 -6.75 10.45 8.14
N LYS A 163 -7.51 11.21 8.93
CA LYS A 163 -7.47 11.15 10.41
C LYS A 163 -7.67 9.74 10.94
N ARG A 164 -8.75 9.08 10.53
CA ARG A 164 -9.08 7.72 10.98
C ARG A 164 -8.06 6.69 10.51
N ALA A 165 -7.56 6.84 9.29
CA ALA A 165 -6.53 5.98 8.75
C ALA A 165 -5.23 6.10 9.55
N VAL A 166 -4.80 7.31 9.90
CA VAL A 166 -3.61 7.55 10.73
C VAL A 166 -3.75 6.87 12.10
N GLU A 167 -4.89 6.97 12.76
CA GLU A 167 -5.15 6.29 14.03
C GLU A 167 -4.98 4.77 13.88
N THR A 168 -5.52 4.19 12.80
CA THR A 168 -5.39 2.76 12.49
C THR A 168 -3.95 2.37 12.17
N LEU A 169 -3.24 3.15 11.35
CA LEU A 169 -1.83 2.92 10.99
C LEU A 169 -0.92 2.95 12.22
N ASN A 170 -1.10 3.92 13.11
CA ASN A 170 -0.36 4.01 14.36
C ASN A 170 -0.65 2.81 15.28
N LYS A 171 -1.90 2.35 15.34
CA LYS A 171 -2.28 1.16 16.11
C LYS A 171 -1.64 -0.11 15.54
N ILE A 172 -1.53 -0.25 14.23
CA ILE A 172 -0.81 -1.36 13.58
C ILE A 172 0.66 -1.34 13.99
N GLY A 173 1.35 -0.20 13.86
CA GLY A 173 2.74 -0.04 14.28
C GLY A 173 2.98 -0.42 15.73
N GLN A 174 2.08 -0.02 16.64
CA GLN A 174 2.14 -0.38 18.05
C GLN A 174 1.96 -1.89 18.29
N LYS A 175 1.03 -2.54 17.58
CA LYS A 175 0.78 -3.98 17.69
C LYS A 175 1.92 -4.82 17.14
N THR A 176 2.42 -4.48 15.95
CA THR A 176 3.47 -5.24 15.27
C THR A 176 4.86 -4.92 15.78
N ARG A 177 5.05 -3.77 16.46
CA ARG A 177 6.36 -3.21 16.82
C ARG A 177 7.25 -2.97 15.59
N ASP A 178 6.66 -2.89 14.40
CA ASP A 178 7.33 -2.55 13.16
C ASP A 178 7.06 -1.08 12.81
N PHE A 179 8.12 -0.27 12.86
CA PHE A 179 8.09 1.17 12.59
C PHE A 179 8.83 1.55 11.29
N GLN A 180 9.22 0.58 10.46
CA GLN A 180 9.94 0.86 9.21
C GLN A 180 9.14 1.76 8.26
N LYS A 181 7.82 1.64 8.26
CA LYS A 181 6.92 2.50 7.45
C LYS A 181 6.43 3.75 8.20
N GLN A 182 6.90 3.99 9.42
CA GLN A 182 6.48 5.16 10.19
C GLN A 182 6.78 6.50 9.48
N PRO A 183 7.87 6.68 8.73
CA PRO A 183 8.05 7.91 7.94
C PRO A 183 6.92 8.17 6.94
N ILE A 184 6.36 7.11 6.35
CA ILE A 184 5.21 7.21 5.43
C ILE A 184 3.92 7.53 6.20
N VAL A 185 3.73 6.96 7.39
CA VAL A 185 2.58 7.31 8.25
C VAL A 185 2.64 8.78 8.67
N LEU A 186 3.82 9.30 9.02
CA LEU A 186 4.03 10.72 9.32
C LEU A 186 3.78 11.61 8.10
N MET A 187 4.10 11.13 6.89
CA MET A 187 3.72 11.81 5.64
C MET A 187 2.19 11.93 5.51
N VAL A 188 1.45 10.87 5.79
CA VAL A 188 -0.01 10.93 5.80
C VAL A 188 -0.53 11.91 6.87
N GLU A 189 0.11 11.97 8.04
CA GLU A 189 -0.24 12.93 9.09
C GLU A 189 -0.02 14.37 8.63
N TRP A 190 1.12 14.71 8.02
CA TRP A 190 1.33 16.09 7.55
C TRP A 190 0.34 16.50 6.47
N LYS A 191 -0.02 15.60 5.55
CA LYS A 191 -1.04 15.89 4.52
C LYS A 191 -2.40 16.21 5.13
N TYR A 192 -2.75 15.57 6.24
CA TYR A 192 -3.96 15.91 6.98
C TYR A 192 -3.92 17.33 7.57
N TYR A 193 -2.77 17.75 8.11
CA TYR A 193 -2.64 19.03 8.79
C TYR A 193 -2.29 20.21 7.88
N ILE A 194 -1.71 19.97 6.70
CA ILE A 194 -1.08 21.04 5.88
C ILE A 194 -2.03 22.20 5.53
N GLN A 195 -3.32 21.93 5.39
CA GLN A 195 -4.33 22.97 5.10
C GLN A 195 -4.86 23.69 6.36
N THR A 196 -4.70 23.11 7.54
CA THR A 196 -5.36 23.60 8.77
C THR A 196 -4.38 24.00 9.86
N ASP A 197 -3.22 23.37 9.93
CA ASP A 197 -2.19 23.58 10.93
C ASP A 197 -0.79 23.34 10.35
N TYR A 198 -0.27 24.35 9.66
CA TYR A 198 1.01 24.28 8.99
C TYR A 198 2.17 23.90 9.93
N GLU A 199 2.19 24.43 11.16
CA GLU A 199 3.29 24.15 12.10
C GLU A 199 3.28 22.67 12.52
N THR A 200 2.12 22.11 12.78
CA THR A 200 2.00 20.66 13.03
C THR A 200 2.40 19.84 11.80
N ALA A 201 1.98 20.23 10.60
CA ALA A 201 2.39 19.54 9.37
C ALA A 201 3.90 19.55 9.18
N LYS A 202 4.55 20.72 9.36
CA LYS A 202 6.00 20.87 9.29
C LYS A 202 6.73 20.01 10.32
N GLN A 203 6.22 19.96 11.55
CA GLN A 203 6.78 19.09 12.58
C GLN A 203 6.74 17.62 12.13
N LYS A 204 5.62 17.14 11.57
CA LYS A 204 5.49 15.75 11.08
C LYS A 204 6.43 15.44 9.92
N TYR A 205 6.65 16.38 9.01
CA TYR A 205 7.64 16.26 7.96
C TYR A 205 9.07 16.10 8.52
N GLU A 206 9.47 16.95 9.49
CA GLU A 206 10.81 16.83 10.10
C GLU A 206 10.97 15.52 10.89
N GLU A 207 9.95 15.07 11.61
CA GLU A 207 9.92 13.76 12.28
C GLU A 207 10.10 12.61 11.27
N ALA A 208 9.40 12.64 10.13
CA ALA A 208 9.53 11.63 9.07
C ALA A 208 10.95 11.54 8.52
N LYS A 209 11.57 12.70 8.23
CA LYS A 209 12.97 12.76 7.78
C LYS A 209 13.95 12.22 8.81
N MET A 210 13.76 12.60 10.08
CA MET A 210 14.61 12.10 11.15
C MET A 210 14.56 10.59 11.25
N MET A 211 13.37 9.99 11.18
CA MET A 211 13.23 8.53 11.20
C MET A 211 13.85 7.86 9.97
N ALA A 212 13.65 8.42 8.77
CA ALA A 212 14.26 7.90 7.56
C ALA A 212 15.81 7.92 7.63
N ARG A 213 16.40 8.96 8.23
CA ARG A 213 17.85 9.02 8.52
C ARG A 213 18.29 7.95 9.51
N MET A 214 17.53 7.73 10.58
CA MET A 214 17.83 6.68 11.56
C MET A 214 17.82 5.28 10.94
N PHE A 215 16.99 5.06 9.93
CA PHE A 215 16.94 3.80 9.17
C PHE A 215 18.02 3.71 8.06
N GLY A 216 18.80 4.77 7.85
CA GLY A 216 19.81 4.82 6.78
C GLY A 216 19.21 4.82 5.36
N ASN A 217 17.98 5.29 5.20
CA ASN A 217 17.27 5.25 3.91
C ASN A 217 17.32 6.63 3.22
N GLU A 218 18.44 6.91 2.54
CA GLU A 218 18.66 8.17 1.81
C GLU A 218 17.64 8.40 0.68
N LYS A 219 17.22 7.34 -0.02
CA LYS A 219 16.23 7.43 -1.10
C LYS A 219 14.87 7.86 -0.56
N LEU A 220 14.48 7.34 0.60
CA LEU A 220 13.24 7.75 1.27
C LEU A 220 13.30 9.22 1.68
N ILE A 221 14.44 9.71 2.18
CA ILE A 221 14.59 11.14 2.52
C ILE A 221 14.32 12.03 1.31
N VAL A 222 14.92 11.70 0.17
CA VAL A 222 14.70 12.45 -1.09
C VAL A 222 13.23 12.41 -1.50
N SER A 223 12.59 11.24 -1.39
CA SER A 223 11.15 11.10 -1.70
C SER A 223 10.28 11.95 -0.78
N LEU A 224 10.57 11.98 0.53
CA LEU A 224 9.84 12.82 1.50
C LEU A 224 10.03 14.31 1.23
N ASP A 225 11.25 14.74 0.84
CA ASP A 225 11.53 16.14 0.50
C ASP A 225 10.77 16.59 -0.77
N ASN A 226 10.71 15.72 -1.78
CA ASN A 226 9.97 16.00 -3.00
C ASN A 226 8.45 16.10 -2.70
N GLU A 227 7.91 15.13 -1.97
CA GLU A 227 6.50 15.10 -1.60
C GLU A 227 6.09 16.32 -0.76
N TRP A 228 6.93 16.72 0.22
CA TRP A 228 6.69 17.92 1.00
C TRP A 228 6.64 19.17 0.13
N SER A 229 7.56 19.29 -0.83
CA SER A 229 7.62 20.44 -1.75
C SER A 229 6.37 20.49 -2.65
N GLU A 230 5.93 19.35 -3.18
CA GLU A 230 4.72 19.25 -3.99
C GLU A 230 3.46 19.57 -3.17
N ASP A 231 3.39 19.12 -1.92
CA ASP A 231 2.28 19.42 -1.03
C ASP A 231 2.20 20.92 -0.69
N LEU A 232 3.35 21.58 -0.50
CA LEU A 232 3.38 23.04 -0.31
C LEU A 232 2.87 23.79 -1.54
N GLU A 233 3.26 23.38 -2.74
CA GLU A 233 2.77 23.99 -3.98
C GLU A 233 1.26 23.76 -4.21
N ARG A 234 0.75 22.60 -3.78
CA ARG A 234 -0.65 22.20 -3.98
C ARG A 234 -1.60 22.83 -2.97
N TYR A 235 -1.17 22.97 -1.71
CA TYR A 235 -2.07 23.28 -0.60
C TYR A 235 -1.77 24.62 0.10
N CYS A 236 -0.64 25.26 -0.14
CA CYS A 236 -0.26 26.56 0.43
C CYS A 236 -0.12 27.62 -0.64
#